data_69500da63735f8577981fd6116cbe073
#
_entry.id   69500da63735f8577981fd6116cbe073
#
_cell.length_a   1.000
_cell.length_b   1.000
_cell.length_c   1.000
_cell.angle_alpha   90.00
_cell.angle_beta   90.00
_cell.angle_gamma   90.00
#
_symmetry.space_group_name_H-M   'P 1'
#
loop_
_entity.id
_entity.type
_entity.pdbx_description
1 polymer ?
#
loop_
_entity_poly.entity_id
_entity_poly.type
_entity_poly.pdbx_seq_one_letter_code
_entity_poly.pdbx_strand_id
1 'polypeptide(L)'
;MLRFPVTLAAVGLLVGCAGQRVAVRADASSDALQAAGLAQGLPLRNPLELPPDVMAQVVEEVGRDGRPDTRAHRVLRWLENHQGTFQYASETYTAGEAFEAKRGDCFAFTNLFIALGRAVGLQIHYVYVREVGAFQEKDGSYLVSSHVAAELGTFPDNDIIDFARTPDAHTLYMYRELGDAEAAALFNSNLAVQQLLDGRAHMAERMLRFLSEQEPELPELVNNLAVALSRNHQAPEARAVLNAALEHFPRYAPLYTNAMSVALQLGDGVEAQDLEARGREVAEDDPLYVFGQGLHRFGDRDYAGAAERFERAANLQESAVAWAWLARAHLAAGQRSEGRRALKHAIALAPGDVQIQELQSELGSL
;
A
#
# COMPACT_ATOMS: atom_id res chain seq x y z
N MET A 1 -5.17 -20.65 -11.19
CA MET A 1 -5.74 -21.17 -9.90
C MET A 1 -4.56 -21.43 -8.97
N LEU A 2 -4.09 -20.40 -8.29
CA LEU A 2 -3.07 -20.55 -7.27
C LEU A 2 -3.73 -20.93 -5.94
N ARG A 3 -3.43 -22.11 -5.45
CA ARG A 3 -3.66 -22.48 -4.07
C ARG A 3 -2.55 -21.85 -3.26
N PHE A 4 -2.83 -20.81 -2.48
CA PHE A 4 -1.90 -20.30 -1.50
C PHE A 4 -1.92 -21.24 -0.28
N PRO A 5 -0.84 -21.94 0.02
CA PRO A 5 -0.68 -22.49 1.35
C PRO A 5 -0.39 -21.30 2.26
N VAL A 6 -1.30 -21.02 3.21
CA VAL A 6 -1.01 -20.08 4.30
C VAL A 6 0.04 -20.76 5.17
N THR A 7 1.29 -20.39 4.95
CA THR A 7 2.39 -20.84 5.80
C THR A 7 2.62 -19.75 6.85
N LEU A 8 2.29 -20.04 8.12
CA LEU A 8 2.81 -19.27 9.24
C LEU A 8 4.33 -19.48 9.25
N ALA A 9 5.08 -18.50 8.79
CA ALA A 9 6.53 -18.50 8.93
C ALA A 9 6.86 -17.88 10.28
N ALA A 10 7.35 -18.70 11.21
CA ALA A 10 8.00 -18.20 12.43
C ALA A 10 9.29 -17.47 12.00
N VAL A 11 9.28 -16.14 12.03
CA VAL A 11 10.46 -15.32 11.75
C VAL A 11 11.34 -15.34 12.99
N GLY A 12 12.41 -16.11 12.93
CA GLY A 12 13.46 -16.11 13.96
C GLY A 12 14.15 -14.75 14.05
N LEU A 13 14.33 -14.30 15.29
CA LEU A 13 15.09 -13.18 15.79
C LEU A 13 16.04 -12.51 14.77
N LEU A 14 15.66 -11.32 14.29
CA LEU A 14 16.62 -10.32 13.87
C LEU A 14 16.57 -9.17 14.90
N VAL A 15 17.68 -8.99 15.60
CA VAL A 15 17.91 -7.86 16.51
C VAL A 15 17.96 -6.59 15.66
N GLY A 16 16.80 -5.94 15.51
CA GLY A 16 16.64 -4.65 14.85
C GLY A 16 16.73 -3.54 15.89
N CYS A 17 17.46 -2.49 15.55
CA CYS A 17 17.65 -1.26 16.33
C CYS A 17 16.34 -0.75 16.93
N ALA A 18 16.41 -0.37 18.20
CA ALA A 18 15.32 0.22 18.97
C ALA A 18 14.77 1.48 18.27
N GLY A 19 13.73 1.31 17.45
CA GLY A 19 12.86 2.39 17.00
C GLY A 19 12.08 2.92 18.19
N GLN A 20 12.07 4.22 18.39
CA GLN A 20 11.25 4.88 19.39
C GLN A 20 9.80 4.46 19.20
N ARG A 21 9.23 3.78 20.21
CA ARG A 21 7.79 3.49 20.26
C ARG A 21 7.07 4.83 20.41
N VAL A 22 6.43 5.30 19.36
CA VAL A 22 5.40 6.34 19.48
C VAL A 22 4.23 5.71 20.20
N ALA A 23 3.87 6.24 21.36
CA ALA A 23 2.73 5.74 22.12
C ALA A 23 1.47 5.87 21.25
N VAL A 24 0.84 4.74 20.94
CA VAL A 24 -0.45 4.68 20.23
C VAL A 24 -1.46 5.48 21.06
N ARG A 25 -2.14 6.45 20.45
CA ARG A 25 -3.29 7.13 21.07
C ARG A 25 -4.38 6.09 21.33
N ALA A 26 -4.61 5.80 22.58
CA ALA A 26 -5.46 4.70 23.05
C ALA A 26 -6.96 4.84 22.71
N ASP A 27 -7.43 5.98 22.15
CA ASP A 27 -8.85 6.35 22.14
C ASP A 27 -9.47 6.55 20.74
N ALA A 28 -8.73 6.41 19.66
CA ALA A 28 -9.28 6.59 18.32
C ALA A 28 -9.62 5.23 17.69
N SER A 29 -10.91 4.92 17.53
CA SER A 29 -11.38 3.72 16.86
C SER A 29 -11.78 4.00 15.41
N SER A 30 -11.79 2.94 14.58
CA SER A 30 -12.31 3.00 13.21
C SER A 30 -13.76 3.52 13.17
N ASP A 31 -14.58 3.17 14.16
CA ASP A 31 -15.96 3.64 14.30
C ASP A 31 -16.04 5.14 14.54
N ALA A 32 -15.16 5.68 15.39
CA ALA A 32 -15.12 7.11 15.69
C ALA A 32 -14.73 7.93 14.45
N LEU A 33 -13.73 7.47 13.68
CA LEU A 33 -13.32 8.12 12.43
C LEU A 33 -14.44 8.10 11.40
N GLN A 34 -15.12 6.95 11.22
CA GLN A 34 -16.27 6.82 10.33
C GLN A 34 -17.40 7.77 10.73
N ALA A 35 -17.79 7.77 12.00
CA ALA A 35 -18.88 8.62 12.51
C ALA A 35 -18.59 10.11 12.30
N ALA A 36 -17.35 10.55 12.56
CA ALA A 36 -16.92 11.92 12.36
C ALA A 36 -16.96 12.33 10.87
N GLY A 37 -16.55 11.45 9.97
CA GLY A 37 -16.63 11.68 8.54
C GLY A 37 -18.06 11.71 8.01
N LEU A 38 -18.91 10.78 8.43
CA LEU A 38 -20.33 10.73 8.07
C LEU A 38 -21.07 12.00 8.52
N ALA A 39 -20.75 12.54 9.70
CA ALA A 39 -21.30 13.81 10.18
C ALA A 39 -20.96 15.00 9.27
N GLN A 40 -19.91 14.90 8.48
CA GLN A 40 -19.50 15.89 7.46
C GLN A 40 -19.99 15.52 6.03
N GLY A 41 -20.81 14.48 5.90
CA GLY A 41 -21.31 14.00 4.61
C GLY A 41 -20.21 13.34 3.75
N LEU A 42 -19.20 12.75 4.39
CA LEU A 42 -18.14 11.98 3.72
C LEU A 42 -18.50 10.50 3.76
N PRO A 43 -18.35 9.75 2.65
CA PRO A 43 -18.70 8.33 2.59
C PRO A 43 -17.58 7.45 3.20
N LEU A 44 -17.15 7.78 4.42
CA LEU A 44 -16.14 7.00 5.12
C LEU A 44 -16.74 5.69 5.63
N ARG A 45 -15.92 4.66 5.70
CA ARG A 45 -16.30 3.29 6.04
C ARG A 45 -15.43 2.74 7.17
N ASN A 46 -16.02 1.91 8.01
CA ASN A 46 -15.24 1.13 8.97
C ASN A 46 -14.68 -0.11 8.26
N PRO A 47 -13.34 -0.27 8.15
CA PRO A 47 -12.74 -1.42 7.50
C PRO A 47 -13.11 -2.77 8.15
N LEU A 48 -13.37 -2.77 9.46
CA LEU A 48 -13.69 -3.99 10.23
C LEU A 48 -15.19 -4.32 10.28
N GLU A 49 -16.03 -3.56 9.57
CA GLU A 49 -17.47 -3.82 9.53
C GLU A 49 -17.74 -5.22 8.98
N LEU A 50 -18.35 -6.07 9.81
CA LEU A 50 -18.66 -7.46 9.50
C LEU A 50 -20.13 -7.73 9.86
N PRO A 51 -20.91 -8.43 8.99
CA PRO A 51 -22.29 -8.79 9.30
C PRO A 51 -22.40 -9.58 10.62
N PRO A 52 -23.39 -9.27 11.48
CA PRO A 52 -23.54 -9.92 12.79
C PRO A 52 -23.72 -11.43 12.72
N ASP A 53 -24.37 -11.93 11.68
CA ASP A 53 -24.56 -13.36 11.43
C ASP A 53 -23.26 -14.08 11.10
N VAL A 54 -22.39 -13.47 10.27
CA VAL A 54 -21.04 -13.98 9.98
C VAL A 54 -20.20 -14.01 11.26
N MET A 55 -20.29 -12.94 12.06
CA MET A 55 -19.60 -12.86 13.35
C MET A 55 -20.08 -13.96 14.33
N ALA A 56 -21.38 -14.18 14.41
CA ALA A 56 -21.96 -15.24 15.26
C ALA A 56 -21.51 -16.63 14.78
N GLN A 57 -21.53 -16.86 13.49
CA GLN A 57 -21.14 -18.14 12.89
C GLN A 57 -19.66 -18.47 13.16
N VAL A 58 -18.73 -17.54 12.96
CA VAL A 58 -17.32 -17.80 13.27
C VAL A 58 -17.10 -18.07 14.76
N VAL A 59 -17.82 -17.38 15.65
CA VAL A 59 -17.72 -17.62 17.10
C VAL A 59 -18.23 -19.01 17.46
N GLU A 60 -19.32 -19.48 16.84
CA GLU A 60 -19.91 -20.80 17.08
C GLU A 60 -18.99 -21.92 16.56
N GLU A 61 -18.47 -21.80 15.32
CA GLU A 61 -17.74 -22.87 14.65
C GLU A 61 -16.24 -22.91 15.03
N VAL A 62 -15.60 -21.76 15.25
CA VAL A 62 -14.18 -21.67 15.61
C VAL A 62 -13.97 -21.74 17.12
N GLY A 63 -14.86 -21.10 17.89
CA GLY A 63 -14.76 -20.99 19.34
C GLY A 63 -13.69 -20.01 19.83
N ARG A 64 -13.68 -19.74 21.14
CA ARG A 64 -12.74 -18.82 21.81
C ARG A 64 -11.67 -19.54 22.64
N ASP A 65 -11.70 -20.85 22.70
CA ASP A 65 -10.81 -21.68 23.49
C ASP A 65 -9.53 -22.05 22.75
N GLY A 66 -8.51 -22.47 23.51
CA GLY A 66 -7.23 -22.87 22.99
C GLY A 66 -6.23 -21.73 22.82
N ARG A 67 -5.01 -22.08 22.36
CA ARG A 67 -3.92 -21.13 22.15
C ARG A 67 -4.22 -20.17 20.98
N PRO A 68 -3.69 -18.92 21.04
CA PRO A 68 -3.92 -17.93 19.98
C PRO A 68 -3.54 -18.43 18.57
N ASP A 69 -2.37 -19.03 18.42
CA ASP A 69 -1.89 -19.61 17.18
C ASP A 69 -2.85 -20.68 16.61
N THR A 70 -3.33 -21.57 17.47
CA THR A 70 -4.31 -22.60 17.10
C THR A 70 -5.64 -22.00 16.67
N ARG A 71 -6.10 -20.95 17.35
CA ARG A 71 -7.33 -20.23 16.97
C ARG A 71 -7.16 -19.50 15.65
N ALA A 72 -6.02 -18.82 15.43
CA ALA A 72 -5.73 -18.17 14.16
C ALA A 72 -5.78 -19.16 12.99
N HIS A 73 -5.15 -20.33 13.13
CA HIS A 73 -5.25 -21.40 12.12
C HIS A 73 -6.68 -21.90 11.91
N ARG A 74 -7.51 -21.97 12.98
CA ARG A 74 -8.92 -22.33 12.83
C ARG A 74 -9.70 -21.26 12.06
N VAL A 75 -9.44 -19.97 12.29
CA VAL A 75 -10.03 -18.88 11.52
C VAL A 75 -9.66 -18.98 10.04
N LEU A 76 -8.38 -19.18 9.72
CA LEU A 76 -7.92 -19.34 8.34
C LEU A 76 -8.59 -20.54 7.66
N ARG A 77 -8.66 -21.67 8.33
CA ARG A 77 -9.32 -22.88 7.82
C ARG A 77 -10.83 -22.67 7.66
N TRP A 78 -11.45 -21.94 8.58
CA TRP A 78 -12.86 -21.58 8.49
C TRP A 78 -13.10 -20.70 7.25
N LEU A 79 -12.25 -19.73 6.98
CA LEU A 79 -12.28 -18.91 5.77
C LEU A 79 -12.14 -19.79 4.51
N GLU A 80 -11.16 -20.67 4.46
CA GLU A 80 -10.97 -21.59 3.32
C GLU A 80 -12.22 -22.43 3.06
N ASN A 81 -12.87 -22.95 4.10
CA ASN A 81 -14.07 -23.78 3.97
C ASN A 81 -15.29 -22.99 3.49
N HIS A 82 -15.47 -21.74 3.91
CA HIS A 82 -16.66 -20.93 3.59
C HIS A 82 -16.46 -20.08 2.33
N GLN A 83 -15.22 -19.67 2.05
CA GLN A 83 -14.89 -18.78 0.97
C GLN A 83 -14.31 -19.51 -0.25
N GLY A 84 -13.72 -20.68 -0.06
CA GLY A 84 -12.86 -21.31 -1.05
C GLY A 84 -11.55 -20.52 -1.22
N THR A 85 -11.05 -20.48 -2.44
CA THR A 85 -9.84 -19.68 -2.75
C THR A 85 -10.23 -18.22 -2.92
N PHE A 86 -9.76 -17.37 -2.04
CA PHE A 86 -9.91 -15.94 -2.17
C PHE A 86 -9.03 -15.44 -3.34
N GLN A 87 -9.54 -14.51 -4.13
CA GLN A 87 -8.83 -13.98 -5.29
C GLN A 87 -8.25 -12.60 -4.98
N TYR A 88 -6.96 -12.42 -5.22
CA TYR A 88 -6.38 -11.08 -5.14
C TYR A 88 -6.94 -10.20 -6.26
N ALA A 89 -7.36 -9.00 -5.92
CA ALA A 89 -7.95 -8.02 -6.84
C ALA A 89 -7.59 -6.61 -6.36
N SER A 90 -7.75 -5.61 -7.20
CA SER A 90 -7.38 -4.22 -6.88
C SER A 90 -8.43 -3.47 -6.04
N GLU A 91 -9.56 -4.09 -5.78
CA GLU A 91 -10.65 -3.47 -5.04
C GLU A 91 -10.42 -3.54 -3.53
N THR A 92 -10.51 -2.39 -2.89
CA THR A 92 -10.43 -2.23 -1.44
C THR A 92 -11.82 -2.42 -0.81
N TYR A 93 -11.97 -3.43 0.05
CA TYR A 93 -13.23 -3.83 0.67
C TYR A 93 -13.18 -3.79 2.20
N THR A 94 -14.30 -3.51 2.84
CA THR A 94 -14.49 -3.79 4.28
C THR A 94 -14.47 -5.30 4.52
N ALA A 95 -14.35 -5.72 5.77
CA ALA A 95 -14.37 -7.14 6.14
C ALA A 95 -15.61 -7.87 5.61
N GLY A 96 -16.81 -7.26 5.74
CA GLY A 96 -18.07 -7.85 5.26
C GLY A 96 -18.14 -7.96 3.75
N GLU A 97 -17.72 -6.92 3.03
CA GLU A 97 -17.67 -6.95 1.57
C GLU A 97 -16.66 -7.95 1.03
N ALA A 98 -15.48 -8.02 1.67
CA ALA A 98 -14.47 -9.02 1.33
C ALA A 98 -15.00 -10.44 1.53
N PHE A 99 -15.77 -10.66 2.60
CA PHE A 99 -16.43 -11.93 2.86
C PHE A 99 -17.43 -12.30 1.76
N GLU A 100 -18.26 -11.37 1.31
CA GLU A 100 -19.24 -11.61 0.24
C GLU A 100 -18.59 -11.75 -1.13
N ALA A 101 -17.64 -10.87 -1.45
CA ALA A 101 -17.02 -10.81 -2.76
C ALA A 101 -16.01 -11.95 -3.02
N LYS A 102 -15.43 -12.54 -1.97
CA LYS A 102 -14.38 -13.58 -2.02
C LYS A 102 -13.14 -13.12 -2.80
N ARG A 103 -12.91 -11.83 -2.82
CA ARG A 103 -11.78 -11.18 -3.49
C ARG A 103 -11.49 -9.82 -2.89
N GLY A 104 -10.34 -9.26 -3.21
CA GLY A 104 -9.94 -7.92 -2.83
C GLY A 104 -8.44 -7.74 -2.74
N ASP A 105 -8.03 -6.56 -2.29
CA ASP A 105 -6.63 -6.19 -2.08
C ASP A 105 -6.10 -6.66 -0.71
N CYS A 106 -4.91 -6.20 -0.34
CA CYS A 106 -4.31 -6.49 0.97
C CYS A 106 -5.17 -6.02 2.13
N PHE A 107 -5.84 -4.84 2.00
CA PHE A 107 -6.77 -4.37 3.04
C PHE A 107 -7.96 -5.29 3.19
N ALA A 108 -8.58 -5.72 2.10
CA ALA A 108 -9.76 -6.57 2.14
C ALA A 108 -9.53 -7.86 2.94
N PHE A 109 -8.39 -8.51 2.70
CA PHE A 109 -8.00 -9.71 3.45
C PHE A 109 -7.67 -9.43 4.89
N THR A 110 -6.82 -8.42 5.11
CA THR A 110 -6.37 -8.05 6.45
C THR A 110 -7.56 -7.64 7.32
N ASN A 111 -8.48 -6.83 6.78
CA ASN A 111 -9.72 -6.42 7.44
C ASN A 111 -10.56 -7.64 7.85
N LEU A 112 -10.77 -8.56 6.90
CA LEU A 112 -11.56 -9.77 7.14
C LEU A 112 -10.92 -10.66 8.21
N PHE A 113 -9.61 -10.90 8.12
CA PHE A 113 -8.91 -11.73 9.09
C PHE A 113 -8.89 -11.10 10.48
N ILE A 114 -8.64 -9.78 10.59
CA ILE A 114 -8.64 -9.06 11.87
C ILE A 114 -10.05 -9.08 12.48
N ALA A 115 -11.10 -8.79 11.71
CA ALA A 115 -12.48 -8.77 12.21
C ALA A 115 -12.90 -10.15 12.74
N LEU A 116 -12.67 -11.21 11.98
CA LEU A 116 -12.98 -12.59 12.39
C LEU A 116 -12.13 -13.03 13.59
N GLY A 117 -10.84 -12.74 13.57
CA GLY A 117 -9.92 -13.10 14.65
C GLY A 117 -10.29 -12.42 15.97
N ARG A 118 -10.65 -11.12 15.93
CA ARG A 118 -11.11 -10.38 17.11
C ARG A 118 -12.45 -10.92 17.62
N ALA A 119 -13.37 -11.34 16.75
CA ALA A 119 -14.62 -11.98 17.15
C ALA A 119 -14.40 -13.24 17.99
N VAL A 120 -13.36 -14.02 17.71
CA VAL A 120 -12.97 -15.19 18.50
C VAL A 120 -11.95 -14.90 19.60
N GLY A 121 -11.72 -13.62 19.92
CA GLY A 121 -10.88 -13.19 21.04
C GLY A 121 -9.38 -13.26 20.79
N LEU A 122 -8.93 -13.17 19.54
CA LEU A 122 -7.51 -12.98 19.21
C LEU A 122 -7.12 -11.50 19.37
N GLN A 123 -5.90 -11.28 19.85
CA GLN A 123 -5.25 -9.97 19.80
C GLN A 123 -4.52 -9.85 18.48
N ILE A 124 -5.15 -9.16 17.55
CA ILE A 124 -4.62 -8.94 16.21
C ILE A 124 -4.64 -7.44 15.92
N HIS A 125 -3.52 -6.95 15.40
CA HIS A 125 -3.30 -5.55 15.07
C HIS A 125 -2.98 -5.40 13.58
N TYR A 126 -3.19 -4.21 13.05
CA TYR A 126 -2.68 -3.85 11.75
C TYR A 126 -1.18 -3.53 11.83
N VAL A 127 -0.46 -3.91 10.81
CA VAL A 127 0.90 -3.41 10.56
C VAL A 127 0.95 -2.78 9.17
N TYR A 128 1.57 -1.61 9.10
CA TYR A 128 1.92 -0.98 7.84
C TYR A 128 3.17 -1.66 7.28
N VAL A 129 3.10 -2.07 6.04
CA VAL A 129 4.21 -2.66 5.32
C VAL A 129 4.73 -1.65 4.30
N ARG A 130 5.92 -1.14 4.55
CA ARG A 130 6.58 -0.27 3.58
C ARG A 130 7.27 -1.13 2.53
N GLU A 131 6.82 -0.99 1.28
CA GLU A 131 7.39 -1.72 0.16
C GLU A 131 7.51 -0.85 -1.10
N VAL A 132 8.35 -1.30 -2.04
CA VAL A 132 8.40 -0.76 -3.40
C VAL A 132 7.21 -1.32 -4.19
N GLY A 133 6.42 -0.45 -4.80
CA GLY A 133 5.36 -0.90 -5.71
C GLY A 133 3.94 -0.48 -5.36
N ALA A 134 3.76 0.19 -4.21
CA ALA A 134 2.48 0.76 -3.81
C ALA A 134 2.10 2.05 -4.59
N PHE A 135 2.69 2.26 -5.77
CA PHE A 135 2.44 3.47 -6.57
C PHE A 135 1.55 3.18 -7.76
N GLN A 136 0.53 4.01 -7.92
CA GLN A 136 -0.23 4.09 -9.17
C GLN A 136 0.14 5.40 -9.87
N GLU A 137 0.80 5.30 -11.02
CA GLU A 137 1.04 6.45 -11.88
C GLU A 137 -0.21 6.67 -12.74
N LYS A 138 -0.72 7.88 -12.73
CA LYS A 138 -1.77 8.32 -13.66
C LYS A 138 -1.57 9.79 -13.99
N ASP A 139 -1.41 10.11 -15.26
CA ASP A 139 -1.31 11.47 -15.79
C ASP A 139 -0.19 12.29 -15.11
N GLY A 140 0.98 11.67 -14.88
CA GLY A 140 2.14 12.32 -14.27
C GLY A 140 2.04 12.57 -12.77
N SER A 141 1.05 11.99 -12.08
CA SER A 141 0.91 12.04 -10.63
C SER A 141 1.10 10.66 -10.02
N TYR A 142 1.69 10.60 -8.85
CA TYR A 142 1.99 9.37 -8.13
C TYR A 142 1.11 9.24 -6.89
N LEU A 143 0.11 8.36 -7.00
CA LEU A 143 -0.76 7.97 -5.90
C LEU A 143 -0.10 6.85 -5.11
N VAL A 144 -0.17 6.95 -3.79
CA VAL A 144 0.33 5.92 -2.89
C VAL A 144 -0.86 5.08 -2.40
N SER A 145 -0.83 3.79 -2.71
CA SER A 145 -1.69 2.79 -2.07
C SER A 145 -0.91 2.16 -0.92
N SER A 146 -1.50 2.19 0.28
CA SER A 146 -0.86 1.64 1.46
C SER A 146 -0.95 0.12 1.46
N HIS A 147 0.14 -0.57 1.79
CA HIS A 147 0.13 -2.01 2.04
C HIS A 147 0.05 -2.29 3.53
N VAL A 148 -0.84 -3.19 3.92
CA VAL A 148 -1.05 -3.60 5.31
C VAL A 148 -1.07 -5.11 5.43
N ALA A 149 -0.62 -5.59 6.59
CA ALA A 149 -0.69 -6.97 7.02
C ALA A 149 -1.30 -7.05 8.41
N ALA A 150 -1.56 -8.26 8.89
CA ALA A 150 -2.03 -8.51 10.24
C ALA A 150 -0.89 -9.02 11.12
N GLU A 151 -0.78 -8.49 12.33
CA GLU A 151 0.12 -8.98 13.37
C GLU A 151 -0.67 -9.71 14.45
N LEU A 152 -0.33 -10.96 14.69
CA LEU A 152 -0.91 -11.79 15.74
C LEU A 152 0.05 -11.87 16.93
N GLY A 153 -0.44 -11.47 18.10
CA GLY A 153 0.35 -11.47 19.33
C GLY A 153 1.02 -10.13 19.61
N THR A 154 2.05 -10.15 20.44
CA THR A 154 2.82 -8.96 20.83
C THR A 154 4.31 -9.31 20.81
N PHE A 155 5.13 -8.35 20.41
CA PHE A 155 6.59 -8.53 20.41
C PHE A 155 7.11 -9.02 21.77
N PRO A 156 8.04 -10.00 21.87
CA PRO A 156 8.78 -10.60 20.75
C PRO A 156 8.11 -11.83 20.10
N ASP A 157 6.98 -12.31 20.60
CA ASP A 157 6.30 -13.52 20.13
C ASP A 157 5.12 -13.15 19.21
N ASN A 158 5.40 -12.45 18.12
CA ASN A 158 4.43 -12.03 17.14
C ASN A 158 4.64 -12.70 15.78
N ASP A 159 3.54 -13.07 15.14
CA ASP A 159 3.50 -13.59 13.77
C ASP A 159 2.86 -12.54 12.84
N ILE A 160 3.52 -12.24 11.74
CA ILE A 160 2.96 -11.37 10.69
C ILE A 160 2.33 -12.23 9.61
N ILE A 161 1.06 -11.94 9.33
CA ILE A 161 0.26 -12.61 8.30
C ILE A 161 0.02 -11.60 7.19
N ASP A 162 0.76 -11.77 6.09
CA ASP A 162 0.62 -10.98 4.88
C ASP A 162 -0.05 -11.82 3.79
N PHE A 163 -1.22 -11.37 3.34
CA PHE A 163 -2.01 -12.09 2.35
C PHE A 163 -1.61 -11.77 0.90
N ALA A 164 -0.88 -10.70 0.69
CA ALA A 164 -0.42 -10.33 -0.65
C ALA A 164 0.81 -11.11 -1.08
N ARG A 165 1.56 -11.65 -0.12
CA ARG A 165 2.83 -12.35 -0.39
C ARG A 165 3.10 -13.48 0.59
N THR A 166 3.84 -14.48 0.10
CA THR A 166 4.61 -15.36 0.98
C THR A 166 5.80 -14.54 1.47
N PRO A 167 6.03 -14.38 2.79
CA PRO A 167 7.21 -13.69 3.28
C PRO A 167 8.47 -14.33 2.67
N ASP A 168 9.18 -13.59 1.83
CA ASP A 168 10.47 -14.03 1.31
C ASP A 168 11.53 -13.66 2.35
N ALA A 169 12.35 -14.64 2.76
CA ALA A 169 13.43 -14.46 3.74
C ALA A 169 14.49 -13.42 3.32
N HIS A 170 14.47 -12.96 2.08
CA HIS A 170 15.41 -11.99 1.51
C HIS A 170 14.81 -10.57 1.37
N THR A 171 13.52 -10.37 1.66
CA THR A 171 12.89 -9.05 1.55
C THR A 171 12.91 -8.36 2.90
N LEU A 172 13.70 -7.28 3.01
CA LEU A 172 13.67 -6.38 4.16
C LEU A 172 12.34 -5.60 4.14
N TYR A 173 11.39 -6.06 4.93
CA TYR A 173 10.16 -5.32 5.19
C TYR A 173 10.37 -4.37 6.36
N MET A 174 9.92 -3.14 6.22
CA MET A 174 9.79 -2.22 7.34
C MET A 174 8.34 -2.28 7.81
N TYR A 175 8.13 -2.96 8.94
CA TYR A 175 6.82 -3.01 9.59
C TYR A 175 6.69 -1.90 10.61
N ARG A 176 5.53 -1.25 10.61
CA ARG A 176 5.11 -0.31 11.66
C ARG A 176 3.73 -0.72 12.16
N GLU A 177 3.58 -0.92 13.45
CA GLU A 177 2.27 -1.12 14.06
C GLU A 177 1.36 0.08 13.76
N LEU A 178 0.11 -0.20 13.40
CA LEU A 178 -0.92 0.78 13.15
C LEU A 178 -2.01 0.69 14.20
N GLY A 179 -2.44 1.85 14.71
CA GLY A 179 -3.70 1.97 15.42
C GLY A 179 -4.90 1.77 14.48
N ASP A 180 -6.03 1.38 15.03
CA ASP A 180 -7.23 1.13 14.23
C ASP A 180 -7.70 2.38 13.47
N ALA A 181 -7.55 3.59 14.04
CA ALA A 181 -7.88 4.85 13.37
C ALA A 181 -6.92 5.14 12.22
N GLU A 182 -5.61 4.93 12.41
CA GLU A 182 -4.61 5.08 11.34
C GLU A 182 -4.90 4.10 10.19
N ALA A 183 -5.18 2.82 10.51
CA ALA A 183 -5.53 1.82 9.52
C ALA A 183 -6.82 2.18 8.77
N ALA A 184 -7.85 2.67 9.49
CA ALA A 184 -9.08 3.15 8.89
C ALA A 184 -8.86 4.39 8.01
N ALA A 185 -7.96 5.29 8.40
CA ALA A 185 -7.61 6.46 7.59
C ALA A 185 -6.92 6.05 6.28
N LEU A 186 -5.95 5.13 6.34
CA LEU A 186 -5.29 4.59 5.15
C LEU A 186 -6.25 3.81 4.25
N PHE A 187 -7.14 2.99 4.83
CA PHE A 187 -8.20 2.30 4.10
C PHE A 187 -9.11 3.28 3.35
N ASN A 188 -9.60 4.31 4.02
CA ASN A 188 -10.44 5.33 3.40
C ASN A 188 -9.67 6.22 2.41
N SER A 189 -8.34 6.36 2.58
CA SER A 189 -7.47 7.00 1.58
C SER A 189 -7.42 6.18 0.29
N ASN A 190 -7.33 4.85 0.37
CA ASN A 190 -7.40 3.99 -0.82
C ASN A 190 -8.76 4.13 -1.53
N LEU A 191 -9.87 4.21 -0.76
CA LEU A 191 -11.20 4.50 -1.34
C LEU A 191 -11.25 5.89 -2.00
N ALA A 192 -10.61 6.90 -1.40
CA ALA A 192 -10.51 8.24 -1.99
C ALA A 192 -9.67 8.23 -3.27
N VAL A 193 -8.57 7.48 -3.31
CA VAL A 193 -7.78 7.25 -4.53
C VAL A 193 -8.65 6.61 -5.62
N GLN A 194 -9.49 5.63 -5.28
CA GLN A 194 -10.42 5.06 -6.24
C GLN A 194 -11.44 6.10 -6.75
N GLN A 195 -12.00 6.97 -5.87
CA GLN A 195 -12.84 8.09 -6.30
C GLN A 195 -12.10 8.98 -7.30
N LEU A 196 -10.82 9.25 -7.05
CA LEU A 196 -9.99 10.08 -7.92
C LEU A 196 -9.78 9.43 -9.30
N LEU A 197 -9.51 8.12 -9.33
CA LEU A 197 -9.35 7.34 -10.56
C LEU A 197 -10.63 7.28 -11.38
N ASP A 198 -11.78 7.25 -10.70
CA ASP A 198 -13.12 7.28 -11.31
C ASP A 198 -13.56 8.70 -11.77
N GLY A 199 -12.68 9.71 -11.64
CA GLY A 199 -12.98 11.09 -12.05
C GLY A 199 -13.76 11.91 -11.02
N ARG A 200 -13.97 11.41 -9.81
CA ARG A 200 -14.68 12.10 -8.71
C ARG A 200 -13.70 12.86 -7.80
N ALA A 201 -12.84 13.67 -8.40
CA ALA A 201 -11.72 14.32 -7.73
C ALA A 201 -12.13 15.23 -6.56
N HIS A 202 -13.28 15.94 -6.63
CA HIS A 202 -13.78 16.74 -5.50
C HIS A 202 -14.16 15.90 -4.26
N MET A 203 -14.72 14.71 -4.46
CA MET A 203 -15.02 13.83 -3.33
C MET A 203 -13.72 13.29 -2.72
N ALA A 204 -12.77 12.86 -3.55
CA ALA A 204 -11.47 12.42 -3.11
C ALA A 204 -10.75 13.51 -2.28
N GLU A 205 -10.73 14.75 -2.78
CA GLU A 205 -10.14 15.89 -2.05
C GLU A 205 -10.79 16.08 -0.67
N ARG A 206 -12.11 16.11 -0.60
CA ARG A 206 -12.81 16.28 0.67
C ARG A 206 -12.50 15.17 1.68
N MET A 207 -12.48 13.91 1.21
CA MET A 207 -12.13 12.76 2.05
C MET A 207 -10.68 12.88 2.55
N LEU A 208 -9.72 13.11 1.66
CA LEU A 208 -8.30 13.17 1.99
C LEU A 208 -7.95 14.35 2.89
N ARG A 209 -8.60 15.51 2.70
CA ARG A 209 -8.46 16.67 3.58
C ARG A 209 -8.91 16.33 5.00
N PHE A 210 -10.09 15.76 5.15
CA PHE A 210 -10.58 15.31 6.45
C PHE A 210 -9.64 14.28 7.09
N LEU A 211 -9.22 13.26 6.34
CA LEU A 211 -8.34 12.20 6.85
C LEU A 211 -6.98 12.74 7.28
N SER A 212 -6.37 13.65 6.51
CA SER A 212 -5.08 14.25 6.86
C SER A 212 -5.15 15.17 8.09
N GLU A 213 -6.33 15.75 8.38
CA GLU A 213 -6.56 16.52 9.61
C GLU A 213 -6.74 15.59 10.84
N GLN A 214 -7.33 14.39 10.65
CA GLN A 214 -7.52 13.44 11.74
C GLN A 214 -6.22 12.69 12.08
N GLU A 215 -5.45 12.30 11.07
CA GLU A 215 -4.21 11.52 11.21
C GLU A 215 -3.03 12.27 10.53
N PRO A 216 -2.58 13.38 11.12
CA PRO A 216 -1.59 14.26 10.50
C PRO A 216 -0.18 13.64 10.40
N GLU A 217 0.08 12.54 11.12
CA GLU A 217 1.37 11.83 11.11
C GLU A 217 1.49 10.81 9.96
N LEU A 218 0.46 10.71 9.10
CA LEU A 218 0.46 9.83 7.93
C LEU A 218 0.76 10.62 6.64
N PRO A 219 2.02 10.59 6.14
CA PRO A 219 2.41 11.34 4.95
C PRO A 219 1.67 10.89 3.69
N GLU A 220 1.16 9.65 3.66
CA GLU A 220 0.37 9.12 2.55
C GLU A 220 -0.89 9.94 2.31
N LEU A 221 -1.54 10.41 3.39
CA LEU A 221 -2.79 11.16 3.31
C LEU A 221 -2.58 12.53 2.67
N VAL A 222 -1.58 13.26 3.14
CA VAL A 222 -1.26 14.59 2.61
C VAL A 222 -0.69 14.51 1.20
N ASN A 223 0.07 13.47 0.88
CA ASN A 223 0.53 13.18 -0.47
C ASN A 223 -0.64 12.99 -1.44
N ASN A 224 -1.59 12.13 -1.10
CA ASN A 224 -2.76 11.86 -1.92
C ASN A 224 -3.70 13.08 -2.00
N LEU A 225 -3.82 13.88 -0.93
CA LEU A 225 -4.53 15.15 -0.94
C LEU A 225 -3.94 16.11 -1.98
N ALA A 226 -2.63 16.25 -2.01
CA ALA A 226 -1.97 17.13 -2.98
C ALA A 226 -2.24 16.70 -4.43
N VAL A 227 -2.27 15.39 -4.70
CA VAL A 227 -2.64 14.86 -6.02
C VAL A 227 -4.11 15.16 -6.34
N ALA A 228 -5.03 15.01 -5.38
CA ALA A 228 -6.43 15.34 -5.57
C ALA A 228 -6.64 16.83 -5.87
N LEU A 229 -5.95 17.71 -5.14
CA LEU A 229 -5.94 19.17 -5.39
C LEU A 229 -5.42 19.50 -6.79
N SER A 230 -4.30 18.92 -7.19
CA SER A 230 -3.73 19.13 -8.52
C SER A 230 -4.72 18.74 -9.62
N ARG A 231 -5.41 17.60 -9.47
CA ARG A 231 -6.44 17.15 -10.43
C ARG A 231 -7.72 17.95 -10.40
N ASN A 232 -8.02 18.65 -9.31
CA ASN A 232 -9.10 19.63 -9.19
C ASN A 232 -8.69 21.01 -9.72
N HIS A 233 -7.58 21.12 -10.45
CA HIS A 233 -7.04 22.38 -10.98
C HIS A 233 -6.65 23.40 -9.91
N GLN A 234 -6.32 22.91 -8.69
CA GLN A 234 -5.88 23.71 -7.54
C GLN A 234 -4.36 23.57 -7.33
N ALA A 235 -3.56 23.55 -8.40
CA ALA A 235 -2.11 23.36 -8.35
C ALA A 235 -1.38 24.33 -7.39
N PRO A 236 -1.75 25.63 -7.26
CA PRO A 236 -1.15 26.50 -6.27
C PRO A 236 -1.36 26.02 -4.81
N GLU A 237 -2.54 25.48 -4.48
CA GLU A 237 -2.85 24.94 -3.17
C GLU A 237 -2.11 23.61 -2.96
N ALA A 238 -2.08 22.74 -3.98
CA ALA A 238 -1.30 21.51 -3.95
C ALA A 238 0.19 21.78 -3.63
N ARG A 239 0.78 22.80 -4.25
CA ARG A 239 2.16 23.24 -3.95
C ARG A 239 2.33 23.66 -2.48
N ALA A 240 1.40 24.45 -1.95
CA ALA A 240 1.45 24.89 -0.56
C ALA A 240 1.38 23.71 0.42
N VAL A 241 0.46 22.76 0.16
CA VAL A 241 0.30 21.54 0.95
C VAL A 241 1.58 20.68 0.90
N LEU A 242 2.15 20.48 -0.29
CA LEU A 242 3.37 19.67 -0.47
C LEU A 242 4.58 20.31 0.21
N ASN A 243 4.74 21.64 0.11
CA ASN A 243 5.85 22.34 0.76
C ASN A 243 5.76 22.21 2.28
N ALA A 244 4.58 22.39 2.88
CA ALA A 244 4.39 22.18 4.31
C ALA A 244 4.65 20.72 4.71
N ALA A 245 4.19 19.77 3.89
CA ALA A 245 4.42 18.34 4.14
C ALA A 245 5.91 17.96 4.05
N LEU A 246 6.69 18.57 3.14
CA LEU A 246 8.14 18.33 3.03
C LEU A 246 8.93 18.88 4.23
N GLU A 247 8.43 19.92 4.90
CA GLU A 247 9.03 20.39 6.16
C GLU A 247 8.80 19.39 7.30
N HIS A 248 7.63 18.75 7.33
CA HIS A 248 7.26 17.77 8.37
C HIS A 248 7.79 16.35 8.09
N PHE A 249 7.78 15.93 6.84
CA PHE A 249 8.22 14.60 6.38
C PHE A 249 9.36 14.67 5.35
N PRO A 250 10.53 15.23 5.73
CA PRO A 250 11.61 15.50 4.78
C PRO A 250 12.22 14.23 4.15
N ARG A 251 11.92 13.04 4.69
CA ARG A 251 12.41 11.76 4.20
C ARG A 251 11.34 10.90 3.49
N TYR A 252 10.15 11.45 3.26
CA TYR A 252 9.10 10.74 2.55
C TYR A 252 9.15 11.05 1.04
N ALA A 253 9.76 10.14 0.29
CA ALA A 253 10.10 10.33 -1.11
C ALA A 253 8.93 10.68 -2.05
N PRO A 254 7.70 10.12 -1.91
CA PRO A 254 6.58 10.47 -2.79
C PRO A 254 6.25 11.96 -2.80
N LEU A 255 6.47 12.69 -1.69
CA LEU A 255 6.22 14.13 -1.63
C LEU A 255 7.12 14.91 -2.60
N TYR A 256 8.39 14.56 -2.71
CA TYR A 256 9.31 15.22 -3.66
C TYR A 256 8.87 15.01 -5.11
N THR A 257 8.45 13.79 -5.44
CA THR A 257 8.01 13.45 -6.79
C THR A 257 6.74 14.23 -7.18
N ASN A 258 5.75 14.29 -6.27
CA ASN A 258 4.53 15.05 -6.53
C ASN A 258 4.76 16.57 -6.49
N ALA A 259 5.62 17.07 -5.60
CA ALA A 259 5.97 18.49 -5.56
C ALA A 259 6.66 18.93 -6.86
N MET A 260 7.60 18.13 -7.38
CA MET A 260 8.23 18.36 -8.67
C MET A 260 7.20 18.38 -9.80
N SER A 261 6.26 17.40 -9.83
CA SER A 261 5.20 17.35 -10.83
C SER A 261 4.30 18.59 -10.79
N VAL A 262 3.92 19.05 -9.58
CA VAL A 262 3.11 20.28 -9.40
C VAL A 262 3.88 21.52 -9.80
N ALA A 263 5.19 21.63 -9.48
CA ALA A 263 6.03 22.74 -9.91
C ALA A 263 6.11 22.82 -11.45
N LEU A 264 6.30 21.69 -12.13
CA LEU A 264 6.27 21.62 -13.59
C LEU A 264 4.91 22.04 -14.17
N GLN A 265 3.80 21.62 -13.56
CA GLN A 265 2.45 21.99 -13.96
C GLN A 265 2.23 23.51 -13.86
N LEU A 266 2.85 24.15 -12.86
CA LEU A 266 2.83 25.62 -12.66
C LEU A 266 3.84 26.38 -13.55
N GLY A 267 4.65 25.67 -14.35
CA GLY A 267 5.69 26.24 -15.21
C GLY A 267 6.96 26.64 -14.45
N ASP A 268 7.11 26.22 -13.20
CA ASP A 268 8.27 26.53 -12.36
C ASP A 268 9.35 25.44 -12.46
N GLY A 269 10.07 25.46 -13.59
CA GLY A 269 11.16 24.51 -13.84
C GLY A 269 12.34 24.66 -12.86
N VAL A 270 12.52 25.84 -12.25
CA VAL A 270 13.59 26.08 -11.28
C VAL A 270 13.26 25.37 -9.96
N GLU A 271 12.03 25.55 -9.45
CA GLU A 271 11.56 24.81 -8.27
C GLU A 271 11.60 23.30 -8.50
N ALA A 272 11.19 22.83 -9.67
CA ALA A 272 11.21 21.39 -9.99
C ALA A 272 12.64 20.82 -9.92
N GLN A 273 13.64 21.53 -10.44
CA GLN A 273 15.05 21.12 -10.35
C GLN A 273 15.59 21.14 -8.91
N ASP A 274 15.20 22.14 -8.10
CA ASP A 274 15.56 22.20 -6.68
C ASP A 274 14.95 21.01 -5.91
N LEU A 275 13.69 20.73 -6.12
CA LEU A 275 13.00 19.58 -5.52
C LEU A 275 13.65 18.25 -5.93
N GLU A 276 14.05 18.10 -7.19
CA GLU A 276 14.79 16.92 -7.64
C GLU A 276 16.14 16.80 -6.89
N ALA A 277 16.88 17.89 -6.77
CA ALA A 277 18.17 17.90 -6.09
C ALA A 277 18.02 17.56 -4.59
N ARG A 278 17.07 18.19 -3.90
CA ARG A 278 16.76 17.95 -2.48
C ARG A 278 16.27 16.51 -2.27
N GLY A 279 15.35 16.04 -3.12
CA GLY A 279 14.85 14.69 -3.07
C GLY A 279 15.97 13.65 -3.25
N ARG A 280 16.92 13.94 -4.12
CA ARG A 280 18.10 13.08 -4.33
C ARG A 280 18.99 13.04 -3.09
N GLU A 281 19.30 14.19 -2.50
CA GLU A 281 20.18 14.28 -1.33
C GLU A 281 19.62 13.49 -0.12
N VAL A 282 18.30 13.56 0.09
CA VAL A 282 17.65 13.00 1.28
C VAL A 282 17.17 11.57 1.07
N ALA A 283 16.89 11.17 -0.15
CA ALA A 283 16.15 9.96 -0.48
C ALA A 283 16.86 9.00 -1.46
N GLU A 284 18.14 9.23 -1.80
CA GLU A 284 18.84 8.38 -2.78
C GLU A 284 18.93 6.90 -2.40
N ASP A 285 18.84 6.59 -1.11
CA ASP A 285 18.80 5.22 -0.59
C ASP A 285 17.35 4.76 -0.29
N ASP A 286 16.34 5.54 -0.67
CA ASP A 286 14.96 5.15 -0.57
C ASP A 286 14.49 4.49 -1.88
N PRO A 287 14.21 3.19 -1.89
CA PRO A 287 13.80 2.49 -3.10
C PRO A 287 12.53 3.08 -3.72
N LEU A 288 11.62 3.61 -2.90
CA LEU A 288 10.38 4.24 -3.38
C LEU A 288 10.66 5.53 -4.14
N TYR A 289 11.56 6.37 -3.63
CA TYR A 289 11.98 7.59 -4.32
C TYR A 289 12.67 7.27 -5.65
N VAL A 290 13.64 6.36 -5.62
CA VAL A 290 14.39 5.95 -6.82
C VAL A 290 13.44 5.36 -7.87
N PHE A 291 12.44 4.58 -7.45
CA PHE A 291 11.41 4.04 -8.33
C PHE A 291 10.55 5.16 -8.95
N GLY A 292 10.08 6.13 -8.13
CA GLY A 292 9.33 7.28 -8.62
C GLY A 292 10.09 8.11 -9.66
N GLN A 293 11.38 8.29 -9.47
CA GLN A 293 12.26 8.92 -10.46
C GLN A 293 12.30 8.12 -11.78
N GLY A 294 12.31 6.81 -11.70
CA GLY A 294 12.23 5.93 -12.86
C GLY A 294 10.93 6.13 -13.64
N LEU A 295 9.79 6.21 -12.94
CA LEU A 295 8.48 6.46 -13.55
C LEU A 295 8.42 7.81 -14.27
N HIS A 296 8.96 8.87 -13.65
CA HIS A 296 9.01 10.20 -14.25
C HIS A 296 9.83 10.19 -15.56
N ARG A 297 11.05 9.63 -15.51
CA ARG A 297 11.90 9.50 -16.71
C ARG A 297 11.24 8.68 -17.81
N PHE A 298 10.54 7.62 -17.44
CA PHE A 298 9.79 6.79 -18.39
C PHE A 298 8.68 7.60 -19.08
N GLY A 299 7.92 8.43 -18.32
CA GLY A 299 6.92 9.36 -18.85
C GLY A 299 7.52 10.35 -19.85
N ASP A 300 8.72 10.88 -19.57
CA ASP A 300 9.48 11.77 -20.44
C ASP A 300 10.13 11.06 -21.64
N ARG A 301 9.94 9.76 -21.78
CA ARG A 301 10.56 8.89 -22.80
C ARG A 301 12.09 8.78 -22.70
N ASP A 302 12.68 9.16 -21.56
CA ASP A 302 14.06 8.84 -21.21
C ASP A 302 14.13 7.41 -20.69
N TYR A 303 13.94 6.47 -21.59
CA TYR A 303 13.87 5.04 -21.26
C TYR A 303 15.20 4.49 -20.72
N ALA A 304 16.32 5.03 -21.17
CA ALA A 304 17.62 4.61 -20.67
C ALA A 304 17.83 5.07 -19.21
N GLY A 305 17.54 6.35 -18.90
CA GLY A 305 17.60 6.86 -17.55
C GLY A 305 16.54 6.23 -16.62
N ALA A 306 15.36 5.88 -17.16
CA ALA A 306 14.34 5.13 -16.41
C ALA A 306 14.84 3.74 -16.03
N ALA A 307 15.48 3.01 -16.98
CA ALA A 307 16.05 1.69 -16.71
C ALA A 307 17.09 1.72 -15.60
N GLU A 308 18.00 2.71 -15.62
CA GLU A 308 19.01 2.89 -14.55
C GLU A 308 18.36 3.05 -13.17
N ARG A 309 17.28 3.85 -13.09
CA ARG A 309 16.55 4.08 -11.82
C ARG A 309 15.78 2.85 -11.35
N PHE A 310 15.09 2.15 -12.23
CA PHE A 310 14.40 0.93 -11.87
C PHE A 310 15.37 -0.20 -11.45
N GLU A 311 16.52 -0.32 -12.09
CA GLU A 311 17.56 -1.27 -11.69
C GLU A 311 18.10 -0.94 -10.29
N ARG A 312 18.36 0.35 -9.99
CA ARG A 312 18.78 0.78 -8.66
C ARG A 312 17.69 0.48 -7.61
N ALA A 313 16.43 0.80 -7.89
CA ALA A 313 15.32 0.51 -6.98
C ALA A 313 15.19 -0.98 -6.70
N ALA A 314 15.27 -1.83 -7.74
CA ALA A 314 15.24 -3.27 -7.62
C ALA A 314 16.40 -3.85 -6.81
N ASN A 315 17.57 -3.21 -6.86
CA ASN A 315 18.74 -3.59 -6.08
C ASN A 315 18.71 -3.08 -4.63
N LEU A 316 18.04 -1.95 -4.35
CA LEU A 316 17.85 -1.43 -2.99
C LEU A 316 16.83 -2.27 -2.21
N GLN A 317 15.79 -2.69 -2.89
CA GLN A 317 14.79 -3.61 -2.37
C GLN A 317 14.33 -4.54 -3.48
N GLU A 318 14.51 -5.85 -3.30
CA GLU A 318 14.08 -6.85 -4.28
C GLU A 318 12.55 -6.79 -4.47
N SER A 319 12.12 -6.36 -5.65
CA SER A 319 10.71 -6.12 -5.96
C SER A 319 10.36 -6.58 -7.38
N ALA A 320 9.36 -7.44 -7.48
CA ALA A 320 8.85 -7.89 -8.79
C ALA A 320 8.37 -6.72 -9.65
N VAL A 321 7.76 -5.70 -9.05
CA VAL A 321 7.27 -4.50 -9.74
C VAL A 321 8.44 -3.69 -10.30
N ALA A 322 9.50 -3.47 -9.51
CA ALA A 322 10.67 -2.74 -9.99
C ALA A 322 11.34 -3.47 -11.17
N TRP A 323 11.46 -4.79 -11.08
CA TRP A 323 11.97 -5.62 -12.19
C TRP A 323 11.07 -5.60 -13.43
N ALA A 324 9.73 -5.57 -13.26
CA ALA A 324 8.79 -5.45 -14.37
C ALA A 324 8.89 -4.09 -15.07
N TRP A 325 9.02 -3.00 -14.31
CA TRP A 325 9.23 -1.66 -14.88
C TRP A 325 10.61 -1.52 -15.56
N LEU A 326 11.65 -2.14 -15.01
CA LEU A 326 12.95 -2.25 -15.66
C LEU A 326 12.83 -2.96 -17.02
N ALA A 327 12.07 -4.05 -17.07
CA ALA A 327 11.79 -4.76 -18.32
C ALA A 327 11.09 -3.84 -19.34
N ARG A 328 10.05 -3.12 -18.94
CA ARG A 328 9.34 -2.14 -19.78
C ARG A 328 10.27 -1.05 -20.32
N ALA A 329 11.12 -0.50 -19.46
CA ALA A 329 12.07 0.54 -19.85
C ALA A 329 13.08 0.05 -20.89
N HIS A 330 13.67 -1.13 -20.69
CA HIS A 330 14.57 -1.74 -21.68
C HIS A 330 13.88 -2.02 -23.02
N LEU A 331 12.63 -2.48 -22.99
CA LEU A 331 11.88 -2.75 -24.21
C LEU A 331 11.57 -1.46 -24.98
N ALA A 332 11.11 -0.43 -24.28
CA ALA A 332 10.86 0.88 -24.87
C ALA A 332 12.14 1.51 -25.44
N ALA A 333 13.30 1.20 -24.84
CA ALA A 333 14.62 1.56 -25.37
C ALA A 333 15.11 0.68 -26.52
N GLY A 334 14.35 -0.36 -26.94
CA GLY A 334 14.74 -1.31 -27.98
C GLY A 334 15.73 -2.40 -27.51
N GLN A 335 16.03 -2.48 -26.22
CA GLN A 335 16.99 -3.41 -25.60
C GLN A 335 16.29 -4.72 -25.21
N ARG A 336 15.92 -5.53 -26.21
CA ARG A 336 15.07 -6.71 -26.01
C ARG A 336 15.68 -7.78 -25.11
N SER A 337 17.00 -7.99 -25.18
CA SER A 337 17.69 -9.00 -24.36
C SER A 337 17.68 -8.65 -22.88
N GLU A 338 17.92 -7.38 -22.56
CA GLU A 338 17.90 -6.81 -21.21
C GLU A 338 16.47 -6.86 -20.64
N GLY A 339 15.50 -6.45 -21.45
CA GLY A 339 14.09 -6.51 -21.05
C GLY A 339 13.62 -7.93 -20.71
N ARG A 340 14.00 -8.93 -21.49
CA ARG A 340 13.68 -10.33 -21.19
C ARG A 340 14.35 -10.84 -19.92
N ARG A 341 15.58 -10.41 -19.62
CA ARG A 341 16.26 -10.78 -18.36
C ARG A 341 15.55 -10.18 -17.16
N ALA A 342 15.23 -8.90 -17.21
CA ALA A 342 14.51 -8.22 -16.13
C ALA A 342 13.12 -8.84 -15.90
N LEU A 343 12.38 -9.15 -16.98
CA LEU A 343 11.09 -9.82 -16.86
C LEU A 343 11.20 -11.21 -16.22
N LYS A 344 12.25 -11.96 -16.55
CA LYS A 344 12.48 -13.28 -15.92
C LYS A 344 12.67 -13.16 -14.40
N HIS A 345 13.35 -12.11 -13.92
CA HIS A 345 13.45 -11.82 -12.49
C HIS A 345 12.09 -11.47 -11.88
N ALA A 346 11.31 -10.59 -12.52
CA ALA A 346 9.97 -10.25 -12.05
C ALA A 346 9.07 -11.48 -11.91
N ILE A 347 9.04 -12.36 -12.90
CA ILE A 347 8.26 -13.62 -12.88
C ILE A 347 8.75 -14.56 -11.77
N ALA A 348 10.04 -14.64 -11.52
CA ALA A 348 10.59 -15.49 -10.47
C ALA A 348 10.16 -15.03 -9.07
N LEU A 349 10.04 -13.70 -8.86
CA LEU A 349 9.60 -13.11 -7.60
C LEU A 349 8.09 -13.17 -7.41
N ALA A 350 7.31 -13.00 -8.46
CA ALA A 350 5.84 -12.99 -8.40
C ALA A 350 5.21 -13.74 -9.59
N PRO A 351 5.28 -15.09 -9.63
CA PRO A 351 4.85 -15.88 -10.79
C PRO A 351 3.33 -15.83 -11.05
N GLY A 352 2.55 -15.36 -10.08
CA GLY A 352 1.08 -15.24 -10.18
C GLY A 352 0.58 -13.80 -10.42
N ASP A 353 1.47 -12.83 -10.53
CA ASP A 353 1.09 -11.42 -10.71
C ASP A 353 0.50 -11.20 -12.11
N VAL A 354 -0.73 -10.66 -12.17
CA VAL A 354 -1.47 -10.44 -13.42
C VAL A 354 -0.76 -9.45 -14.33
N GLN A 355 -0.24 -8.35 -13.79
CA GLN A 355 0.44 -7.32 -14.59
C GLN A 355 1.75 -7.83 -15.19
N ILE A 356 2.46 -8.69 -14.44
CA ILE A 356 3.69 -9.34 -14.93
C ILE A 356 3.35 -10.36 -16.00
N GLN A 357 2.26 -11.10 -15.88
CA GLN A 357 1.77 -12.03 -16.89
C GLN A 357 1.33 -11.31 -18.18
N GLU A 358 0.66 -10.16 -18.05
CA GLU A 358 0.32 -9.30 -19.19
C GLU A 358 1.59 -8.84 -19.91
N LEU A 359 2.58 -8.33 -19.18
CA LEU A 359 3.87 -7.95 -19.75
C LEU A 359 4.59 -9.12 -20.42
N GLN A 360 4.50 -10.33 -19.87
CA GLN A 360 5.04 -11.54 -20.48
C GLN A 360 4.34 -11.88 -21.80
N SER A 361 3.01 -11.71 -21.86
CA SER A 361 2.25 -11.96 -23.09
C SER A 361 2.54 -10.93 -24.18
N GLU A 362 2.69 -9.65 -23.81
CA GLU A 362 3.11 -8.59 -24.72
C GLU A 362 4.50 -8.88 -25.33
N LEU A 363 5.42 -9.39 -24.51
CA LEU A 363 6.79 -9.75 -24.94
C LEU A 363 6.86 -11.04 -25.76
N GLY A 364 5.95 -11.97 -25.53
CA GLY A 364 5.85 -13.21 -26.30
C GLY A 364 5.33 -12.97 -27.72
N SER A 365 4.67 -11.82 -27.94
CA SER A 365 4.16 -11.41 -29.25
C SER A 365 5.15 -10.56 -30.07
N LEU A 366 6.29 -10.19 -29.50
CA LEU A 366 7.41 -9.45 -30.10
C LEU A 366 8.63 -10.35 -30.36
#